data_3ea93f9b75dfd221e9f131aeef27633d
#
_entry.id   3ea93f9b75dfd221e9f131aeef27633d
#
_cell.length_a   1.000
_cell.length_b   1.000
_cell.length_c   1.000
_cell.angle_alpha   90.00
_cell.angle_beta   90.00
_cell.angle_gamma   90.00
#
_symmetry.space_group_name_H-M   'P 1'
#
loop_
_entity.id
_entity.type
_entity.pdbx_description
1 polymer ?
#
loop_
_entity_poly.entity_id
_entity_poly.type
_entity_poly.pdbx_seq_one_letter_code
_entity_poly.pdbx_strand_id
1 'polypeptide(L)'
;MCIRDRVYAQPLDLYVGQSLSAERFTEELRRLGYLSSETTDRPGTYRRKGGRVDVHLREFRFSDELQPAQSLRLDFSGGTMSSLRDSRGSDVPVARLDPLLIGSIFPTHGEDRIVVSPGEVPPLLPEALKAVEDRKFDQHLGVDPLAIMRALFANIRAGQVEQGGSTLTQQLVKSYFLDSRRTLRRKAEEAVMAIILEARFDKADIMNAYINEIYLGQDGRRAVHGFGLASQFYFGKPLSELDLHEVSLLVAIVRGPSYYDPRRHPERAIERRNLVLRLLAEQQVVSVEQAEAAASRPLGVTGSVRRGGSFFPAFLDLVRRQLRRDYREEDLTEAGLTVFTTLDPLLQEKAEAALTAELKRQDGSKREEAHGLEGVVVVTSPQTGEVTAMIGGRLASMDGFNRALDARRPIGSLAKPLVYLAALETGAFTPASIVQDEPVQLKLPNGQLWEPNNFDKRSNGPVTIVEALTRSLNLATGNLALEVGLDRVAQTFQDLGLEEAPPEYPSMLLGAVDLSPIEVAQIYTTLANGGFRSPLRAV
;
A
#
# COMPACT_ATOMS: atom_id res chain seq x y z
N MET A 1 -21.62 -11.43 7.82
CA MET A 1 -21.16 -10.22 7.14
C MET A 1 -19.65 -10.14 7.37
N CYS A 2 -18.83 -10.43 6.37
CA CYS A 2 -17.38 -10.41 6.57
C CYS A 2 -16.93 -8.97 6.78
N ILE A 3 -16.64 -8.62 8.01
CA ILE A 3 -15.91 -7.39 8.36
C ILE A 3 -14.48 -7.61 7.89
N ARG A 4 -13.98 -6.76 6.98
CA ARG A 4 -12.65 -6.96 6.35
C ARG A 4 -11.61 -6.08 6.99
N ASP A 5 -10.39 -6.61 7.03
CA ASP A 5 -9.23 -5.95 7.60
C ASP A 5 -8.84 -4.69 6.82
N ARG A 6 -8.50 -3.64 7.55
CA ARG A 6 -7.94 -2.41 7.01
C ARG A 6 -6.50 -2.30 7.44
N VAL A 7 -5.61 -2.14 6.48
CA VAL A 7 -4.18 -1.95 6.74
C VAL A 7 -3.81 -0.52 6.45
N TYR A 8 -3.29 0.15 7.45
CA TYR A 8 -2.87 1.55 7.38
C TYR A 8 -1.35 1.67 7.45
N ALA A 9 -0.81 2.66 6.75
CA ALA A 9 0.55 3.12 6.93
C ALA A 9 0.76 3.72 8.32
N GLN A 10 2.00 4.04 8.66
CA GLN A 10 2.33 4.69 9.92
C GLN A 10 1.60 6.05 10.03
N PRO A 11 0.87 6.31 11.13
CA PRO A 11 0.32 7.63 11.40
C PRO A 11 1.43 8.66 11.56
N LEU A 12 1.22 9.88 11.08
CA LEU A 12 2.14 10.98 11.31
C LEU A 12 1.72 11.74 12.58
N ASP A 13 2.52 11.61 13.63
CA ASP A 13 2.37 12.42 14.83
C ASP A 13 2.87 13.84 14.56
N LEU A 14 2.13 14.83 15.06
CA LEU A 14 2.41 16.26 14.93
C LEU A 14 2.69 16.85 16.30
N TYR A 15 3.90 17.37 16.51
CA TYR A 15 4.30 18.01 17.76
C TYR A 15 5.35 19.09 17.52
N VAL A 16 5.41 20.05 18.43
CA VAL A 16 6.39 21.16 18.35
C VAL A 16 7.81 20.63 18.51
N GLY A 17 8.72 21.06 17.65
CA GLY A 17 10.11 20.59 17.60
C GLY A 17 10.36 19.46 16.62
N GLN A 18 9.30 18.89 16.00
CA GLN A 18 9.43 17.83 15.00
C GLN A 18 10.18 18.34 13.77
N SER A 19 11.14 17.54 13.26
CA SER A 19 11.83 17.79 11.99
C SER A 19 10.87 17.52 10.81
N LEU A 20 10.05 18.52 10.50
CA LEU A 20 9.02 18.49 9.46
C LEU A 20 8.93 19.88 8.82
N SER A 21 9.06 19.96 7.50
CA SER A 21 8.86 21.22 6.78
C SER A 21 7.40 21.39 6.34
N ALA A 22 6.98 22.63 6.08
CA ALA A 22 5.65 22.92 5.53
C ALA A 22 5.43 22.23 4.17
N GLU A 23 6.47 22.09 3.34
CA GLU A 23 6.43 21.37 2.08
C GLU A 23 6.10 19.91 2.30
N ARG A 24 6.90 19.23 3.15
CA ARG A 24 6.70 17.82 3.46
C ARG A 24 5.33 17.55 4.06
N PHE A 25 4.88 18.39 4.98
CA PHE A 25 3.54 18.28 5.57
C PHE A 25 2.43 18.42 4.52
N THR A 26 2.55 19.40 3.60
CA THR A 26 1.55 19.56 2.53
C THR A 26 1.61 18.45 1.47
N GLU A 27 2.74 17.80 1.29
CA GLU A 27 2.85 16.58 0.47
C GLU A 27 2.08 15.42 1.11
N GLU A 28 2.21 15.22 2.43
CA GLU A 28 1.44 14.22 3.16
C GLU A 28 -0.07 14.49 3.09
N LEU A 29 -0.50 15.74 3.32
CA LEU A 29 -1.91 16.13 3.19
C LEU A 29 -2.47 15.81 1.79
N ARG A 30 -1.71 16.12 0.72
CA ARG A 30 -2.14 15.81 -0.64
C ARG A 30 -2.22 14.29 -0.88
N ARG A 31 -1.27 13.52 -0.33
CA ARG A 31 -1.28 12.05 -0.42
C ARG A 31 -2.52 11.45 0.23
N LEU A 32 -2.93 12.00 1.36
CA LEU A 32 -4.15 11.62 2.07
C LEU A 32 -5.43 12.16 1.43
N GLY A 33 -5.31 12.86 0.29
CA GLY A 33 -6.47 13.41 -0.41
C GLY A 33 -7.07 14.65 0.26
N TYR A 34 -6.30 15.37 1.10
CA TYR A 34 -6.71 16.67 1.60
C TYR A 34 -6.72 17.70 0.46
N LEU A 35 -7.77 18.51 0.41
CA LEU A 35 -7.95 19.51 -0.64
C LEU A 35 -7.40 20.86 -0.20
N SER A 36 -6.62 21.51 -1.07
CA SER A 36 -6.23 22.90 -0.87
C SER A 36 -7.45 23.79 -1.08
N SER A 37 -7.79 24.62 -0.08
CA SER A 37 -8.96 25.49 -0.09
C SER A 37 -8.62 26.86 0.50
N GLU A 38 -9.38 27.89 0.15
CA GLU A 38 -9.31 29.22 0.78
C GLU A 38 -9.84 29.21 2.22
N THR A 39 -10.79 28.31 2.52
CA THR A 39 -11.33 28.07 3.86
C THR A 39 -11.02 26.67 4.32
N THR A 40 -10.90 26.47 5.64
CA THR A 40 -10.67 25.16 6.26
C THR A 40 -11.85 24.76 7.13
N ASP A 41 -13.06 24.92 6.60
CA ASP A 41 -14.32 24.73 7.35
C ASP A 41 -14.78 23.27 7.38
N ARG A 42 -14.23 22.45 6.46
CA ARG A 42 -14.61 21.03 6.32
C ARG A 42 -13.41 20.12 6.61
N PRO A 43 -13.63 18.96 7.25
CA PRO A 43 -12.60 17.95 7.37
C PRO A 43 -11.99 17.58 6.01
N GLY A 44 -10.69 17.29 5.99
CA GLY A 44 -9.99 16.98 4.74
C GLY A 44 -9.61 18.20 3.90
N THR A 45 -9.62 19.42 4.47
CA THR A 45 -9.17 20.65 3.79
C THR A 45 -7.97 21.28 4.47
N TYR A 46 -7.12 21.95 3.69
CA TYR A 46 -5.99 22.72 4.22
C TYR A 46 -5.75 23.99 3.41
N ARG A 47 -5.09 24.96 4.04
CA ARG A 47 -4.62 26.20 3.41
C ARG A 47 -3.18 26.45 3.82
N ARG A 48 -2.29 26.67 2.85
CA ARG A 48 -0.90 27.03 3.11
C ARG A 48 -0.62 28.48 2.75
N LYS A 49 0.05 29.20 3.64
CA LYS A 49 0.59 30.56 3.44
C LYS A 49 2.04 30.62 3.93
N GLY A 50 2.99 30.46 2.99
CA GLY A 50 4.40 30.42 3.34
C GLY A 50 4.76 29.24 4.25
N GLY A 51 5.29 29.55 5.44
CA GLY A 51 5.59 28.57 6.48
C GLY A 51 4.43 28.22 7.39
N ARG A 52 3.22 28.73 7.16
CA ARG A 52 2.01 28.41 7.93
C ARG A 52 1.08 27.50 7.15
N VAL A 53 0.55 26.49 7.83
CA VAL A 53 -0.49 25.61 7.32
C VAL A 53 -1.66 25.57 8.30
N ASP A 54 -2.84 26.00 7.85
CA ASP A 54 -4.11 25.76 8.53
C ASP A 54 -4.69 24.46 7.93
N VAL A 55 -5.12 23.51 8.76
CA VAL A 55 -5.69 22.23 8.33
C VAL A 55 -6.89 21.85 9.19
N HIS A 56 -7.91 21.27 8.56
CA HIS A 56 -9.01 20.63 9.28
C HIS A 56 -8.85 19.12 9.17
N LEU A 57 -8.38 18.51 10.26
CA LEU A 57 -8.17 17.06 10.34
C LEU A 57 -9.50 16.33 10.30
N ARG A 58 -9.48 15.13 9.72
CA ARG A 58 -10.61 14.19 9.75
C ARG A 58 -10.74 13.53 11.10
N GLU A 59 -11.94 13.11 11.45
CA GLU A 59 -12.13 12.17 12.53
C GLU A 59 -11.49 10.83 12.16
N PHE A 60 -10.72 10.27 13.07
CA PHE A 60 -10.11 8.95 12.87
C PHE A 60 -10.00 8.18 14.18
N ARG A 61 -10.33 6.87 14.13
CA ARG A 61 -10.17 5.95 15.27
C ARG A 61 -8.83 5.25 15.17
N PHE A 62 -7.90 5.66 16.02
CA PHE A 62 -6.63 4.96 16.24
C PHE A 62 -6.82 3.74 17.15
N SER A 63 -5.76 2.97 17.41
CA SER A 63 -5.80 1.82 18.32
C SER A 63 -6.06 2.20 19.77
N ASP A 64 -5.61 3.38 20.17
CA ASP A 64 -5.63 3.89 21.53
C ASP A 64 -6.75 4.91 21.79
N GLU A 65 -7.18 5.67 20.77
CA GLU A 65 -8.18 6.73 20.94
C GLU A 65 -9.00 7.02 19.68
N LEU A 66 -10.14 7.67 19.87
CA LEU A 66 -10.87 8.33 18.79
C LEU A 66 -10.46 9.81 18.74
N GLN A 67 -9.73 10.21 17.72
CA GLN A 67 -9.43 11.61 17.48
C GLN A 67 -10.58 12.24 16.70
N PRO A 68 -11.29 13.25 17.27
CA PRO A 68 -12.36 13.94 16.55
C PRO A 68 -11.80 14.81 15.44
N ALA A 69 -12.66 15.17 14.48
CA ALA A 69 -12.33 16.18 13.49
C ALA A 69 -12.01 17.51 14.17
N GLN A 70 -10.89 18.14 13.82
CA GLN A 70 -10.45 19.37 14.46
C GLN A 70 -9.64 20.27 13.52
N SER A 71 -9.79 21.59 13.71
CA SER A 71 -9.01 22.58 12.98
C SER A 71 -7.74 22.91 13.73
N LEU A 72 -6.60 22.78 13.05
CA LEU A 72 -5.28 23.09 13.60
C LEU A 72 -4.57 24.13 12.75
N ARG A 73 -3.73 24.92 13.42
CA ARG A 73 -2.77 25.84 12.82
C ARG A 73 -1.36 25.41 13.17
N LEU A 74 -0.57 25.18 12.14
CA LEU A 74 0.83 24.77 12.23
C LEU A 74 1.73 25.86 11.64
N ASP A 75 2.73 26.28 12.39
CA ASP A 75 3.78 27.16 11.90
C ASP A 75 5.10 26.39 11.78
N PHE A 76 5.83 26.58 10.69
CA PHE A 76 7.09 25.91 10.38
C PHE A 76 8.20 26.94 10.17
N SER A 77 9.39 26.68 10.73
CA SER A 77 10.57 27.50 10.59
C SER A 77 11.83 26.64 10.56
N GLY A 78 12.74 26.90 9.62
CA GLY A 78 14.01 26.17 9.53
C GLY A 78 13.88 24.65 9.33
N GLY A 79 12.79 24.19 8.70
CA GLY A 79 12.55 22.75 8.49
C GLY A 79 11.97 22.03 9.71
N THR A 80 11.56 22.77 10.73
CA THR A 80 11.02 22.25 11.99
C THR A 80 9.64 22.86 12.27
N MET A 81 8.73 22.10 12.88
CA MET A 81 7.45 22.62 13.37
C MET A 81 7.69 23.49 14.62
N SER A 82 7.40 24.78 14.52
CA SER A 82 7.63 25.76 15.59
C SER A 82 6.41 26.02 16.45
N SER A 83 5.19 25.74 15.95
CA SER A 83 3.95 25.94 16.70
C SER A 83 2.87 24.96 16.21
N LEU A 84 2.05 24.46 17.16
CA LEU A 84 0.87 23.65 16.89
C LEU A 84 -0.26 24.15 17.79
N ARG A 85 -1.34 24.70 17.19
CA ARG A 85 -2.44 25.33 17.90
C ARG A 85 -3.80 24.90 17.38
N ASP A 86 -4.79 24.90 18.26
CA ASP A 86 -6.20 24.71 17.90
C ASP A 86 -6.82 25.97 17.28
N SER A 87 -8.10 25.87 16.87
CA SER A 87 -8.85 27.01 16.31
C SER A 87 -9.06 28.17 17.29
N ARG A 88 -8.91 27.93 18.61
CA ARG A 88 -9.04 28.93 19.66
C ARG A 88 -7.69 29.61 19.98
N GLY A 89 -6.60 29.12 19.39
CA GLY A 89 -5.25 29.61 19.61
C GLY A 89 -4.54 28.96 20.80
N SER A 90 -5.12 27.93 21.42
CA SER A 90 -4.50 27.18 22.49
C SER A 90 -3.45 26.22 21.93
N ASP A 91 -2.33 26.04 22.65
CA ASP A 91 -1.29 25.11 22.25
C ASP A 91 -1.79 23.66 22.36
N VAL A 92 -1.53 22.85 21.34
CA VAL A 92 -1.84 21.43 21.27
C VAL A 92 -0.54 20.66 21.48
N PRO A 93 -0.43 19.78 22.49
CA PRO A 93 0.81 19.03 22.74
C PRO A 93 1.16 18.07 21.60
N VAL A 94 0.18 17.29 21.15
CA VAL A 94 0.30 16.28 20.08
C VAL A 94 -1.03 16.20 19.35
N ALA A 95 -0.97 16.04 18.03
CA ALA A 95 -2.10 15.65 17.19
C ALA A 95 -1.61 14.58 16.19
N ARG A 96 -2.51 13.75 15.68
CA ARG A 96 -2.18 12.73 14.67
C ARG A 96 -2.89 13.02 13.37
N LEU A 97 -2.18 12.83 12.27
CA LEU A 97 -2.78 12.84 10.95
C LEU A 97 -3.37 11.46 10.66
N ASP A 98 -4.58 11.41 10.10
CA ASP A 98 -5.19 10.15 9.67
C ASP A 98 -4.25 9.40 8.72
N PRO A 99 -3.98 8.10 8.94
CA PRO A 99 -2.98 7.36 8.16
C PRO A 99 -3.52 6.95 6.79
N LEU A 100 -2.61 6.77 5.84
CA LEU A 100 -2.95 6.28 4.51
C LEU A 100 -3.44 4.82 4.59
N LEU A 101 -4.62 4.54 4.06
CA LEU A 101 -5.08 3.16 3.84
C LEU A 101 -4.24 2.53 2.72
N ILE A 102 -3.49 1.47 3.02
CA ILE A 102 -2.55 0.83 2.09
C ILE A 102 -3.03 -0.51 1.55
N GLY A 103 -4.13 -1.04 2.05
CA GLY A 103 -4.72 -2.27 1.54
C GLY A 103 -5.55 -3.04 2.56
N SER A 104 -5.89 -4.29 2.20
CA SER A 104 -6.47 -5.31 3.08
C SER A 104 -5.58 -6.56 3.09
N ILE A 105 -5.60 -7.32 4.18
CA ILE A 105 -4.68 -8.46 4.36
C ILE A 105 -5.16 -9.69 3.61
N PHE A 106 -6.47 -9.92 3.59
CA PHE A 106 -7.08 -11.10 2.98
C PHE A 106 -8.11 -10.71 1.91
N PRO A 107 -7.68 -10.37 0.68
CA PRO A 107 -8.61 -10.20 -0.40
C PRO A 107 -9.22 -11.57 -0.75
N THR A 108 -10.52 -11.78 -0.47
CA THR A 108 -11.25 -12.90 -1.05
C THR A 108 -11.23 -12.74 -2.56
N HIS A 109 -10.73 -13.73 -3.28
CA HIS A 109 -10.63 -13.79 -4.75
C HIS A 109 -9.60 -12.88 -5.44
N GLY A 110 -8.56 -12.38 -4.74
CA GLY A 110 -7.48 -11.60 -5.38
C GLY A 110 -7.90 -10.21 -5.89
N GLU A 111 -9.02 -9.68 -5.42
CA GLU A 111 -9.57 -8.38 -5.79
C GLU A 111 -9.42 -7.38 -4.65
N ASP A 112 -8.83 -6.23 -4.92
CA ASP A 112 -8.73 -5.14 -3.96
C ASP A 112 -10.11 -4.47 -3.76
N ARG A 113 -10.50 -4.27 -2.50
CA ARG A 113 -11.75 -3.58 -2.13
C ARG A 113 -11.53 -2.71 -0.91
N ILE A 114 -12.07 -1.51 -0.93
CA ILE A 114 -12.22 -0.68 0.26
C ILE A 114 -13.67 -0.83 0.71
N VAL A 115 -13.88 -1.67 1.72
CA VAL A 115 -15.22 -1.86 2.29
C VAL A 115 -15.58 -0.65 3.14
N VAL A 116 -16.72 -0.05 2.84
CA VAL A 116 -17.29 1.06 3.61
C VAL A 116 -18.43 0.57 4.48
N SER A 117 -18.42 1.01 5.74
CA SER A 117 -19.54 0.77 6.67
C SER A 117 -20.73 1.68 6.33
N PRO A 118 -21.95 1.36 6.77
CA PRO A 118 -23.13 2.22 6.52
C PRO A 118 -22.94 3.67 6.96
N GLY A 119 -22.21 3.93 8.05
CA GLY A 119 -21.94 5.29 8.54
C GLY A 119 -20.94 6.08 7.69
N GLU A 120 -20.16 5.44 6.83
CA GLU A 120 -19.21 6.07 5.90
C GLU A 120 -19.82 6.33 4.52
N VAL A 121 -21.03 5.82 4.27
CA VAL A 121 -21.74 6.02 3.00
C VAL A 121 -22.51 7.35 3.05
N PRO A 122 -22.25 8.29 2.12
CA PRO A 122 -23.04 9.53 2.05
C PRO A 122 -24.53 9.18 1.84
N PRO A 123 -25.46 9.79 2.60
CA PRO A 123 -26.90 9.51 2.47
C PRO A 123 -27.45 9.66 1.05
N LEU A 124 -26.83 10.53 0.27
CA LEU A 124 -27.17 10.76 -1.13
C LEU A 124 -26.92 9.52 -2.03
N LEU A 125 -25.93 8.69 -1.75
CA LEU A 125 -25.54 7.61 -2.66
C LEU A 125 -26.60 6.51 -2.77
N PRO A 126 -27.16 5.94 -1.67
CA PRO A 126 -28.27 4.99 -1.76
C PRO A 126 -29.46 5.57 -2.51
N GLU A 127 -29.85 6.81 -2.21
CA GLU A 127 -30.98 7.46 -2.88
C GLU A 127 -30.72 7.69 -4.37
N ALA A 128 -29.50 8.05 -4.76
CA ALA A 128 -29.14 8.19 -6.16
C ALA A 128 -29.15 6.84 -6.92
N LEU A 129 -28.69 5.77 -6.27
CA LEU A 129 -28.76 4.41 -6.84
C LEU A 129 -30.21 3.95 -7.05
N LYS A 130 -31.06 4.15 -6.05
CA LYS A 130 -32.50 3.87 -6.18
C LYS A 130 -33.12 4.68 -7.32
N ALA A 131 -32.90 5.96 -7.33
CA ALA A 131 -33.48 6.86 -8.34
C ALA A 131 -33.09 6.50 -9.78
N VAL A 132 -31.87 6.04 -10.01
CA VAL A 132 -31.33 5.79 -11.35
C VAL A 132 -31.46 4.35 -11.79
N GLU A 133 -31.16 3.40 -10.91
CA GLU A 133 -31.06 1.98 -11.25
C GLU A 133 -32.34 1.20 -10.89
N ASP A 134 -33.00 1.54 -9.78
CA ASP A 134 -34.13 0.75 -9.27
C ASP A 134 -35.11 1.57 -8.40
N ARG A 135 -36.01 2.31 -9.05
CA ARG A 135 -36.94 3.23 -8.37
C ARG A 135 -37.89 2.56 -7.38
N LYS A 136 -38.10 1.26 -7.49
CA LYS A 136 -38.97 0.48 -6.63
C LYS A 136 -38.20 -0.46 -5.72
N PHE A 137 -36.95 -0.20 -5.47
CA PHE A 137 -36.07 -1.04 -4.66
C PHE A 137 -36.70 -1.42 -3.32
N ASP A 138 -37.32 -0.46 -2.63
CA ASP A 138 -37.95 -0.68 -1.31
C ASP A 138 -39.31 -1.40 -1.38
N GLN A 139 -39.86 -1.67 -2.59
CA GLN A 139 -41.24 -2.18 -2.78
C GLN A 139 -41.31 -3.61 -3.32
N HIS A 140 -40.26 -4.07 -4.04
CA HIS A 140 -40.26 -5.42 -4.61
C HIS A 140 -39.46 -6.41 -3.76
N LEU A 141 -39.62 -7.70 -4.03
CA LEU A 141 -38.92 -8.82 -3.39
C LEU A 141 -37.84 -9.40 -4.34
N GLY A 142 -36.84 -8.61 -4.67
CA GLY A 142 -35.71 -9.03 -5.50
C GLY A 142 -35.93 -8.91 -7.00
N VAL A 143 -37.16 -8.94 -7.48
CA VAL A 143 -37.52 -8.83 -8.91
C VAL A 143 -38.70 -7.87 -9.07
N ASP A 144 -38.66 -6.99 -10.07
CA ASP A 144 -39.79 -6.14 -10.48
C ASP A 144 -40.35 -6.64 -11.83
N PRO A 145 -41.44 -7.47 -11.80
CA PRO A 145 -42.05 -7.98 -13.02
C PRO A 145 -42.58 -6.87 -13.94
N LEU A 146 -43.05 -5.75 -13.36
CA LEU A 146 -43.58 -4.63 -14.13
C LEU A 146 -42.46 -3.86 -14.86
N ALA A 147 -41.28 -3.73 -14.22
CA ALA A 147 -40.12 -3.14 -14.86
C ALA A 147 -39.60 -4.03 -16.01
N ILE A 148 -39.60 -5.36 -15.82
CA ILE A 148 -39.23 -6.32 -16.88
C ILE A 148 -40.18 -6.21 -18.07
N MET A 149 -41.49 -6.20 -17.84
CA MET A 149 -42.48 -6.05 -18.91
C MET A 149 -42.37 -4.72 -19.64
N ARG A 150 -42.15 -3.62 -18.92
CA ARG A 150 -41.94 -2.29 -19.51
C ARG A 150 -40.67 -2.24 -20.35
N ALA A 151 -39.56 -2.77 -19.84
CA ALA A 151 -38.30 -2.83 -20.58
C ALA A 151 -38.41 -3.71 -21.83
N LEU A 152 -39.11 -4.85 -21.74
CA LEU A 152 -39.34 -5.72 -22.89
C LEU A 152 -40.14 -4.99 -23.97
N PHE A 153 -41.21 -4.30 -23.63
CA PHE A 153 -42.02 -3.54 -24.56
C PHE A 153 -41.26 -2.38 -25.22
N ALA A 154 -40.48 -1.64 -24.40
CA ALA A 154 -39.65 -0.55 -24.89
C ALA A 154 -38.58 -1.03 -25.89
N ASN A 155 -37.90 -2.13 -25.57
CA ASN A 155 -36.84 -2.71 -26.40
C ASN A 155 -37.40 -3.30 -27.72
N ILE A 156 -38.58 -3.92 -27.68
CA ILE A 156 -39.27 -4.40 -28.91
C ILE A 156 -39.63 -3.22 -29.80
N ARG A 157 -40.15 -2.14 -29.23
CA ARG A 157 -40.54 -0.95 -30.01
C ARG A 157 -39.35 -0.21 -30.61
N ALA A 158 -38.22 -0.17 -29.88
CA ALA A 158 -37.00 0.50 -30.34
C ALA A 158 -36.11 -0.36 -31.25
N GLY A 159 -36.39 -1.67 -31.39
CA GLY A 159 -35.56 -2.60 -32.16
C GLY A 159 -34.17 -2.83 -31.59
N GLN A 160 -33.87 -2.29 -30.42
CA GLN A 160 -32.58 -2.39 -29.71
C GLN A 160 -32.79 -2.34 -28.19
N VAL A 161 -31.76 -2.73 -27.44
CA VAL A 161 -31.82 -2.73 -25.95
C VAL A 161 -31.62 -1.30 -25.42
N GLU A 162 -32.71 -0.58 -25.20
CA GLU A 162 -32.69 0.78 -24.64
C GLU A 162 -32.88 0.82 -23.11
N GLN A 163 -33.73 -0.05 -22.57
CA GLN A 163 -34.05 -0.11 -21.14
C GLN A 163 -33.64 -1.43 -20.50
N GLY A 164 -33.02 -1.34 -19.31
CA GLY A 164 -32.77 -2.47 -18.43
C GLY A 164 -33.94 -2.64 -17.44
N GLY A 165 -34.37 -3.88 -17.21
CA GLY A 165 -35.41 -4.22 -16.22
C GLY A 165 -34.86 -5.03 -15.04
N SER A 166 -33.57 -4.99 -14.78
CA SER A 166 -32.94 -5.71 -13.65
C SER A 166 -32.88 -4.83 -12.42
N THR A 167 -33.24 -5.39 -11.26
CA THR A 167 -33.16 -4.71 -9.96
C THR A 167 -31.72 -4.64 -9.44
N LEU A 168 -31.47 -3.78 -8.44
CA LEU A 168 -30.18 -3.72 -7.71
C LEU A 168 -29.82 -5.08 -7.10
N THR A 169 -30.80 -5.80 -6.54
CA THR A 169 -30.60 -7.15 -5.99
C THR A 169 -30.17 -8.15 -7.04
N GLN A 170 -30.76 -8.11 -8.24
CA GLN A 170 -30.35 -8.95 -9.37
C GLN A 170 -28.93 -8.59 -9.87
N GLN A 171 -28.59 -7.30 -9.88
CA GLN A 171 -27.24 -6.86 -10.25
C GLN A 171 -26.20 -7.35 -9.22
N LEU A 172 -26.52 -7.29 -7.93
CA LEU A 172 -25.66 -7.81 -6.86
C LEU A 172 -25.43 -9.32 -7.00
N VAL A 173 -26.52 -10.09 -7.17
CA VAL A 173 -26.44 -11.55 -7.39
C VAL A 173 -25.58 -11.88 -8.60
N LYS A 174 -25.75 -11.17 -9.69
CA LYS A 174 -24.94 -11.34 -10.90
C LYS A 174 -23.45 -11.08 -10.63
N SER A 175 -23.12 -10.04 -9.89
CA SER A 175 -21.75 -9.67 -9.58
C SER A 175 -21.06 -10.68 -8.67
N TYR A 176 -21.79 -11.25 -7.72
CA TYR A 176 -21.25 -12.07 -6.64
C TYR A 176 -21.22 -13.57 -6.96
N PHE A 177 -22.24 -14.09 -7.66
CA PHE A 177 -22.46 -15.53 -7.78
C PHE A 177 -22.49 -16.07 -9.21
N LEU A 178 -22.58 -15.20 -10.22
CA LEU A 178 -22.83 -15.63 -11.59
C LEU A 178 -21.73 -15.16 -12.54
N ASP A 179 -21.54 -15.94 -13.61
CA ASP A 179 -20.60 -15.60 -14.66
C ASP A 179 -21.17 -14.57 -15.67
N SER A 180 -20.31 -14.09 -16.59
CA SER A 180 -20.65 -13.09 -17.59
C SER A 180 -21.48 -13.60 -18.78
N ARG A 181 -21.83 -14.91 -18.86
CA ARG A 181 -22.60 -15.50 -19.97
C ARG A 181 -24.01 -14.91 -20.05
N ARG A 182 -24.47 -14.62 -21.26
CA ARG A 182 -25.78 -14.01 -21.51
C ARG A 182 -26.77 -15.10 -21.97
N THR A 183 -27.29 -15.90 -21.03
CA THR A 183 -28.29 -16.94 -21.31
C THR A 183 -29.56 -16.73 -20.53
N LEU A 184 -30.71 -17.19 -21.08
CA LEU A 184 -32.00 -17.13 -20.36
C LEU A 184 -31.97 -17.95 -19.07
N ARG A 185 -31.29 -19.09 -19.07
CA ARG A 185 -31.12 -19.93 -17.89
C ARG A 185 -30.45 -19.16 -16.76
N ARG A 186 -29.30 -18.51 -17.05
CA ARG A 186 -28.60 -17.68 -16.06
C ARG A 186 -29.48 -16.52 -15.55
N LYS A 187 -30.32 -15.92 -16.43
CA LYS A 187 -31.26 -14.85 -16.01
C LYS A 187 -32.37 -15.36 -15.09
N ALA A 188 -32.81 -16.61 -15.27
CA ALA A 188 -33.74 -17.26 -14.34
C ALA A 188 -33.06 -17.57 -13.00
N GLU A 189 -31.83 -18.10 -13.02
CA GLU A 189 -31.03 -18.33 -11.81
C GLU A 189 -30.81 -17.04 -11.02
N GLU A 190 -30.47 -15.93 -11.70
CA GLU A 190 -30.32 -14.59 -11.11
C GLU A 190 -31.62 -14.13 -10.41
N ALA A 191 -32.76 -14.32 -11.04
CA ALA A 191 -34.05 -13.93 -10.46
C ALA A 191 -34.41 -14.75 -9.20
N VAL A 192 -34.22 -16.08 -9.25
CA VAL A 192 -34.47 -16.96 -8.10
C VAL A 192 -33.54 -16.62 -6.94
N MET A 193 -32.25 -16.43 -7.21
CA MET A 193 -31.28 -16.05 -6.17
C MET A 193 -31.58 -14.68 -5.58
N ALA A 194 -32.04 -13.71 -6.38
CA ALA A 194 -32.44 -12.40 -5.89
C ALA A 194 -33.61 -12.48 -4.91
N ILE A 195 -34.62 -13.33 -5.19
CA ILE A 195 -35.73 -13.57 -4.27
C ILE A 195 -35.27 -14.23 -2.97
N ILE A 196 -34.36 -15.22 -3.06
CA ILE A 196 -33.81 -15.90 -1.87
C ILE A 196 -33.00 -14.91 -1.02
N LEU A 197 -32.22 -14.02 -1.64
CA LEU A 197 -31.43 -13.02 -0.94
C LEU A 197 -32.34 -12.07 -0.16
N GLU A 198 -33.41 -11.56 -0.77
CA GLU A 198 -34.37 -10.67 -0.13
C GLU A 198 -35.26 -11.35 0.94
N ALA A 199 -35.38 -12.67 0.88
CA ALA A 199 -36.04 -13.43 1.95
C ALA A 199 -35.18 -13.60 3.21
N ARG A 200 -33.86 -13.35 3.11
CA ARG A 200 -32.86 -13.57 4.20
C ARG A 200 -32.25 -12.31 4.75
N PHE A 201 -32.17 -11.26 3.96
CA PHE A 201 -31.49 -10.00 4.29
C PHE A 201 -32.43 -8.82 4.05
N ASP A 202 -32.31 -7.81 4.86
CA ASP A 202 -33.10 -6.59 4.68
C ASP A 202 -32.55 -5.71 3.54
N LYS A 203 -33.32 -4.70 3.15
CA LYS A 203 -32.97 -3.78 2.07
C LYS A 203 -31.71 -2.98 2.34
N ALA A 204 -31.45 -2.64 3.60
CA ALA A 204 -30.24 -1.90 4.00
C ALA A 204 -29.00 -2.76 3.85
N ASP A 205 -29.06 -4.03 4.25
CA ASP A 205 -27.97 -5.00 4.08
C ASP A 205 -27.66 -5.23 2.60
N ILE A 206 -28.68 -5.41 1.77
CA ILE A 206 -28.54 -5.60 0.31
C ILE A 206 -27.94 -4.37 -0.35
N MET A 207 -28.40 -3.16 0.02
CA MET A 207 -27.84 -1.92 -0.48
C MET A 207 -26.38 -1.74 -0.07
N ASN A 208 -26.05 -2.03 1.19
CA ASN A 208 -24.67 -1.95 1.66
C ASN A 208 -23.77 -2.97 0.95
N ALA A 209 -24.26 -4.19 0.73
CA ALA A 209 -23.53 -5.20 -0.06
C ALA A 209 -23.33 -4.73 -1.51
N TYR A 210 -24.34 -4.13 -2.14
CA TYR A 210 -24.24 -3.58 -3.49
C TYR A 210 -23.20 -2.48 -3.60
N ILE A 211 -23.20 -1.52 -2.67
CA ILE A 211 -22.25 -0.41 -2.61
C ILE A 211 -20.81 -0.92 -2.50
N ASN A 212 -20.58 -2.03 -1.82
CA ASN A 212 -19.28 -2.61 -1.62
C ASN A 212 -18.84 -3.59 -2.72
N GLU A 213 -19.76 -4.05 -3.61
CA GLU A 213 -19.49 -5.15 -4.53
C GLU A 213 -19.42 -4.73 -6.00
N ILE A 214 -20.23 -3.76 -6.41
CA ILE A 214 -20.43 -3.48 -7.84
C ILE A 214 -19.13 -3.08 -8.55
N TYR A 215 -18.90 -3.63 -9.75
CA TYR A 215 -17.77 -3.28 -10.59
C TYR A 215 -17.92 -1.86 -11.17
N LEU A 216 -16.89 -1.03 -10.99
CA LEU A 216 -16.89 0.39 -11.35
C LEU A 216 -15.72 0.82 -12.24
N GLY A 217 -14.83 -0.08 -12.59
CA GLY A 217 -13.72 0.28 -13.48
C GLY A 217 -12.57 -0.70 -13.47
N GLN A 218 -11.51 -0.34 -14.20
CA GLN A 218 -10.31 -1.14 -14.32
C GLN A 218 -9.06 -0.27 -14.14
N ASP A 219 -8.17 -0.66 -13.24
CA ASP A 219 -6.85 -0.09 -13.07
C ASP A 219 -5.78 -1.08 -13.55
N GLY A 220 -5.31 -0.90 -14.78
CA GLY A 220 -4.40 -1.85 -15.41
C GLY A 220 -5.02 -3.26 -15.47
N ARG A 221 -4.47 -4.21 -14.70
CA ARG A 221 -4.98 -5.59 -14.59
C ARG A 221 -5.96 -5.80 -13.43
N ARG A 222 -6.20 -4.79 -12.60
CA ARG A 222 -7.03 -4.88 -11.38
C ARG A 222 -8.41 -4.31 -11.62
N ALA A 223 -9.44 -5.05 -11.23
CA ALA A 223 -10.82 -4.58 -11.27
C ALA A 223 -11.09 -3.67 -10.05
N VAL A 224 -11.79 -2.56 -10.30
CA VAL A 224 -12.23 -1.62 -9.25
C VAL A 224 -13.65 -2.02 -8.84
N HIS A 225 -13.76 -2.63 -7.66
CA HIS A 225 -15.03 -3.06 -7.08
C HIS A 225 -15.40 -2.20 -5.85
N GLY A 226 -16.68 -1.86 -5.75
CA GLY A 226 -17.25 -1.06 -4.68
C GLY A 226 -16.98 0.44 -4.79
N PHE A 227 -17.92 1.22 -4.24
CA PHE A 227 -17.86 2.69 -4.29
C PHE A 227 -16.73 3.27 -3.45
N GLY A 228 -16.33 2.59 -2.36
CA GLY A 228 -15.20 3.02 -1.54
C GLY A 228 -13.89 3.04 -2.32
N LEU A 229 -13.56 1.95 -3.02
CA LEU A 229 -12.38 1.90 -3.88
C LEU A 229 -12.51 2.82 -5.10
N ALA A 230 -13.71 2.89 -5.71
CA ALA A 230 -13.96 3.77 -6.85
C ALA A 230 -13.79 5.25 -6.49
N SER A 231 -14.19 5.67 -5.29
CA SER A 231 -13.96 7.03 -4.77
C SER A 231 -12.48 7.36 -4.71
N GLN A 232 -11.68 6.47 -4.12
CA GLN A 232 -10.23 6.62 -4.07
C GLN A 232 -9.60 6.58 -5.48
N PHE A 233 -10.06 5.67 -6.32
CA PHE A 233 -9.53 5.51 -7.67
C PHE A 233 -9.77 6.73 -8.54
N TYR A 234 -10.99 7.25 -8.59
CA TYR A 234 -11.34 8.37 -9.48
C TYR A 234 -11.03 9.73 -8.87
N PHE A 235 -11.20 9.92 -7.55
CA PHE A 235 -11.14 11.23 -6.91
C PHE A 235 -10.03 11.37 -5.86
N GLY A 236 -9.44 10.27 -5.40
CA GLY A 236 -8.35 10.27 -4.41
C GLY A 236 -8.80 10.67 -3.00
N LYS A 237 -10.09 10.51 -2.67
CA LYS A 237 -10.66 10.87 -1.35
C LYS A 237 -11.68 9.84 -0.84
N PRO A 238 -11.97 9.82 0.47
CA PRO A 238 -12.97 8.94 1.05
C PRO A 238 -14.35 9.13 0.43
N LEU A 239 -15.15 8.05 0.40
CA LEU A 239 -16.50 8.07 -0.15
C LEU A 239 -17.40 9.11 0.53
N SER A 240 -17.24 9.30 1.86
CA SER A 240 -18.00 10.26 2.68
C SER A 240 -17.73 11.74 2.30
N GLU A 241 -16.66 12.03 1.59
CA GLU A 241 -16.27 13.39 1.19
C GLU A 241 -16.67 13.74 -0.25
N LEU A 242 -17.37 12.85 -0.95
CA LEU A 242 -17.80 13.11 -2.31
C LEU A 242 -18.90 14.16 -2.38
N ASP A 243 -18.71 15.14 -3.25
CA ASP A 243 -19.73 16.12 -3.60
C ASP A 243 -20.80 15.51 -4.54
N LEU A 244 -21.95 16.19 -4.67
CA LEU A 244 -23.09 15.75 -5.51
C LEU A 244 -22.66 15.35 -6.94
N HIS A 245 -21.80 16.15 -7.61
CA HIS A 245 -21.36 15.86 -8.98
C HIS A 245 -20.48 14.60 -9.08
N GLU A 246 -19.73 14.27 -8.04
CA GLU A 246 -18.85 13.10 -7.97
C GLU A 246 -19.66 11.83 -7.64
N VAL A 247 -20.59 11.89 -6.67
CA VAL A 247 -21.53 10.80 -6.41
C VAL A 247 -22.31 10.48 -7.67
N SER A 248 -22.84 11.51 -8.37
CA SER A 248 -23.59 11.34 -9.61
C SER A 248 -22.73 10.74 -10.73
N LEU A 249 -21.43 11.04 -10.79
CA LEU A 249 -20.50 10.41 -11.73
C LEU A 249 -20.31 8.93 -11.42
N LEU A 250 -20.09 8.54 -10.15
CA LEU A 250 -19.96 7.12 -9.80
C LEU A 250 -21.23 6.34 -10.11
N VAL A 251 -22.40 6.87 -9.83
CA VAL A 251 -23.68 6.26 -10.19
C VAL A 251 -23.84 6.16 -11.71
N ALA A 252 -23.39 7.16 -12.46
CA ALA A 252 -23.40 7.14 -13.93
C ALA A 252 -22.55 6.00 -14.52
N ILE A 253 -21.39 5.72 -13.91
CA ILE A 253 -20.45 4.68 -14.35
C ILE A 253 -21.01 3.27 -14.16
N VAL A 254 -21.86 3.02 -13.17
CA VAL A 254 -22.46 1.70 -12.88
C VAL A 254 -23.03 1.04 -14.15
N ARG A 255 -23.71 1.81 -15.00
CA ARG A 255 -24.37 1.30 -16.22
C ARG A 255 -23.39 0.65 -17.22
N GLY A 256 -22.14 1.11 -17.23
CA GLY A 256 -21.13 0.60 -18.15
C GLY A 256 -19.75 1.18 -17.85
N PRO A 257 -19.03 0.61 -16.88
CA PRO A 257 -17.77 1.18 -16.37
C PRO A 257 -16.73 1.45 -17.45
N SER A 258 -16.55 0.55 -18.40
CA SER A 258 -15.59 0.76 -19.51
C SER A 258 -16.07 1.78 -20.54
N TYR A 259 -17.39 1.88 -20.77
CA TYR A 259 -17.97 2.78 -21.76
C TYR A 259 -18.04 4.24 -21.26
N TYR A 260 -18.30 4.41 -19.96
CA TYR A 260 -18.39 5.71 -19.29
C TYR A 260 -17.16 6.04 -18.44
N ASP A 261 -16.03 5.37 -18.68
CA ASP A 261 -14.78 5.67 -17.98
C ASP A 261 -14.42 7.16 -18.16
N PRO A 262 -14.40 7.96 -17.07
CA PRO A 262 -14.24 9.41 -17.19
C PRO A 262 -12.83 9.85 -17.61
N ARG A 263 -11.85 8.95 -17.52
CA ARG A 263 -10.46 9.20 -17.96
C ARG A 263 -10.30 8.93 -19.46
N ARG A 264 -11.01 7.91 -19.97
CA ARG A 264 -10.93 7.49 -21.37
C ARG A 264 -11.96 8.19 -22.25
N HIS A 265 -13.14 8.45 -21.68
CA HIS A 265 -14.32 8.98 -22.41
C HIS A 265 -14.99 10.11 -21.61
N PRO A 266 -14.28 11.23 -21.34
CA PRO A 266 -14.77 12.29 -20.46
C PRO A 266 -16.11 12.90 -20.93
N GLU A 267 -16.32 13.08 -22.23
CA GLU A 267 -17.55 13.64 -22.78
C GLU A 267 -18.76 12.75 -22.48
N ARG A 268 -18.66 11.44 -22.73
CA ARG A 268 -19.72 10.47 -22.39
C ARG A 268 -20.01 10.43 -20.89
N ALA A 269 -18.97 10.52 -20.09
CA ALA A 269 -19.09 10.55 -18.64
C ALA A 269 -19.82 11.82 -18.16
N ILE A 270 -19.52 13.00 -18.74
CA ILE A 270 -20.23 14.25 -18.47
C ILE A 270 -21.71 14.14 -18.85
N GLU A 271 -22.01 13.70 -20.06
CA GLU A 271 -23.39 13.54 -20.52
C GLU A 271 -24.20 12.61 -19.61
N ARG A 272 -23.61 11.46 -19.25
CA ARG A 272 -24.26 10.49 -18.38
C ARG A 272 -24.41 10.99 -16.94
N ARG A 273 -23.41 11.66 -16.38
CA ARG A 273 -23.49 12.33 -15.08
C ARG A 273 -24.60 13.37 -15.06
N ASN A 274 -24.69 14.20 -16.08
CA ASN A 274 -25.71 15.23 -16.17
C ASN A 274 -27.11 14.65 -16.34
N LEU A 275 -27.25 13.49 -17.00
CA LEU A 275 -28.51 12.74 -17.00
C LEU A 275 -28.89 12.25 -15.61
N VAL A 276 -27.94 11.71 -14.85
CA VAL A 276 -28.16 11.29 -13.44
C VAL A 276 -28.63 12.48 -12.61
N LEU A 277 -27.95 13.62 -12.69
CA LEU A 277 -28.32 14.84 -11.98
C LEU A 277 -29.76 15.30 -12.30
N ARG A 278 -30.16 15.28 -13.58
CA ARG A 278 -31.55 15.58 -13.97
C ARG A 278 -32.55 14.58 -13.35
N LEU A 279 -32.26 13.29 -13.39
CA LEU A 279 -33.13 12.27 -12.80
C LEU A 279 -33.28 12.44 -11.29
N LEU A 280 -32.21 12.85 -10.59
CA LEU A 280 -32.26 13.17 -9.15
C LEU A 280 -33.15 14.38 -8.87
N ALA A 281 -33.07 15.41 -9.69
CA ALA A 281 -33.94 16.60 -9.57
C ALA A 281 -35.41 16.27 -9.91
N GLU A 282 -35.68 15.52 -10.98
CA GLU A 282 -37.02 15.06 -11.35
C GLU A 282 -37.69 14.24 -10.24
N GLN A 283 -36.91 13.48 -9.48
CA GLN A 283 -37.40 12.68 -8.37
C GLN A 283 -37.32 13.37 -7.01
N GLN A 284 -37.00 14.67 -7.00
CA GLN A 284 -36.90 15.51 -5.80
C GLN A 284 -35.89 15.00 -4.75
N VAL A 285 -34.88 14.22 -5.17
CA VAL A 285 -33.76 13.81 -4.32
C VAL A 285 -32.84 15.00 -4.04
N VAL A 286 -32.71 15.89 -5.04
CA VAL A 286 -31.98 17.17 -4.93
C VAL A 286 -32.82 18.29 -5.57
N SER A 287 -32.52 19.56 -5.26
CA SER A 287 -33.19 20.66 -5.95
C SER A 287 -32.65 20.83 -7.38
N VAL A 288 -33.43 21.50 -8.24
CA VAL A 288 -33.04 21.80 -9.62
C VAL A 288 -31.77 22.66 -9.62
N GLU A 289 -31.70 23.65 -8.74
CA GLU A 289 -30.55 24.56 -8.58
C GLU A 289 -29.28 23.78 -8.16
N GLN A 290 -29.42 22.81 -7.26
CA GLN A 290 -28.30 21.95 -6.86
C GLN A 290 -27.81 21.08 -8.03
N ALA A 291 -28.73 20.51 -8.81
CA ALA A 291 -28.39 19.69 -9.97
C ALA A 291 -27.70 20.51 -11.06
N GLU A 292 -28.16 21.72 -11.36
CA GLU A 292 -27.55 22.63 -12.33
C GLU A 292 -26.17 23.10 -11.88
N ALA A 293 -26.03 23.49 -10.62
CA ALA A 293 -24.73 23.85 -10.03
C ALA A 293 -23.72 22.68 -10.10
N ALA A 294 -24.17 21.45 -9.81
CA ALA A 294 -23.33 20.26 -9.91
C ALA A 294 -22.99 19.90 -11.38
N ALA A 295 -23.92 20.12 -12.32
CA ALA A 295 -23.68 19.87 -13.74
C ALA A 295 -22.65 20.81 -14.35
N SER A 296 -22.51 22.04 -13.84
CA SER A 296 -21.51 23.01 -14.27
C SER A 296 -20.09 22.68 -13.79
N ARG A 297 -19.93 21.83 -12.77
CA ARG A 297 -18.61 21.46 -12.24
C ARG A 297 -17.87 20.50 -13.19
N PRO A 298 -16.53 20.57 -13.27
CA PRO A 298 -15.73 19.59 -13.99
C PRO A 298 -15.94 18.20 -13.39
N LEU A 299 -15.49 17.14 -14.07
CA LEU A 299 -15.62 15.77 -13.56
C LEU A 299 -14.88 15.54 -12.23
N GLY A 300 -13.86 16.32 -11.94
CA GLY A 300 -13.08 16.22 -10.70
C GLY A 300 -12.18 14.98 -10.62
N VAL A 301 -12.11 14.18 -11.71
CA VAL A 301 -11.24 12.99 -11.72
C VAL A 301 -9.78 13.37 -11.67
N THR A 302 -9.07 12.80 -10.74
CA THR A 302 -7.62 12.92 -10.67
C THR A 302 -7.00 12.10 -11.80
N GLY A 303 -5.94 12.61 -12.45
CA GLY A 303 -5.09 11.79 -13.33
C GLY A 303 -4.67 10.53 -12.56
N SER A 304 -4.15 9.50 -13.25
CA SER A 304 -3.74 8.25 -12.63
C SER A 304 -2.68 8.48 -11.52
N VAL A 305 -3.11 9.07 -10.43
CA VAL A 305 -2.38 9.05 -9.19
C VAL A 305 -2.60 7.66 -8.64
N ARG A 306 -1.53 6.91 -8.46
CA ARG A 306 -1.50 5.62 -7.77
C ARG A 306 -2.03 5.77 -6.34
N ARG A 307 -3.36 5.82 -6.16
CA ARG A 307 -4.02 6.01 -4.86
C ARG A 307 -5.21 5.05 -4.78
N GLY A 308 -5.05 4.00 -3.98
CA GLY A 308 -6.12 3.05 -3.67
C GLY A 308 -5.90 1.66 -4.25
N GLY A 309 -5.80 0.68 -3.38
CA GLY A 309 -5.46 -0.71 -3.64
C GLY A 309 -3.99 -0.98 -3.31
N SER A 310 -3.63 -2.19 -2.95
CA SER A 310 -2.29 -2.58 -2.46
C SER A 310 -1.13 -2.01 -3.30
N PHE A 311 -0.75 -0.76 -3.04
CA PHE A 311 0.33 -0.11 -3.79
C PHE A 311 1.71 -0.59 -3.35
N PHE A 312 1.75 -1.34 -2.25
CA PHE A 312 2.98 -1.78 -1.61
C PHE A 312 2.99 -3.30 -1.42
N PRO A 313 2.87 -4.10 -2.52
CA PRO A 313 2.65 -5.54 -2.41
C PRO A 313 3.77 -6.26 -1.67
N ALA A 314 5.03 -5.84 -1.86
CA ALA A 314 6.17 -6.41 -1.16
C ALA A 314 6.11 -6.16 0.36
N PHE A 315 5.72 -4.95 0.76
CA PHE A 315 5.55 -4.61 2.17
C PHE A 315 4.34 -5.32 2.79
N LEU A 316 3.21 -5.35 2.08
CA LEU A 316 2.01 -6.07 2.55
C LEU A 316 2.24 -7.58 2.66
N ASP A 317 3.10 -8.16 1.83
CA ASP A 317 3.50 -9.57 1.97
C ASP A 317 4.27 -9.79 3.28
N LEU A 318 5.18 -8.88 3.66
CA LEU A 318 5.83 -8.91 4.96
C LEU A 318 4.82 -8.83 6.11
N VAL A 319 3.88 -7.88 6.05
CA VAL A 319 2.81 -7.73 7.05
C VAL A 319 2.00 -9.03 7.17
N ARG A 320 1.57 -9.64 6.05
CA ARG A 320 0.83 -10.91 6.06
C ARG A 320 1.62 -12.03 6.71
N ARG A 321 2.91 -12.17 6.41
CA ARG A 321 3.78 -13.21 6.99
C ARG A 321 3.94 -13.03 8.50
N GLN A 322 4.12 -11.79 8.96
CA GLN A 322 4.25 -11.51 10.39
C GLN A 322 2.92 -11.77 11.13
N LEU A 323 1.80 -11.33 10.59
CA LEU A 323 0.50 -11.59 11.21
C LEU A 323 0.17 -13.09 11.27
N ARG A 324 0.45 -13.87 10.21
CA ARG A 324 0.27 -15.32 10.22
C ARG A 324 1.20 -16.05 11.19
N ARG A 325 2.35 -15.52 11.48
CA ARG A 325 3.25 -16.05 12.50
C ARG A 325 2.71 -15.83 13.91
N ASP A 326 2.12 -14.66 14.17
CA ASP A 326 1.78 -14.17 15.49
C ASP A 326 0.31 -14.43 15.87
N TYR A 327 -0.58 -14.63 14.90
CA TYR A 327 -2.03 -14.82 15.08
C TYR A 327 -2.54 -16.06 14.33
N ARG A 328 -3.65 -16.64 14.82
CA ARG A 328 -4.33 -17.75 14.14
C ARG A 328 -5.06 -17.24 12.90
N GLU A 329 -5.16 -18.07 11.86
CA GLU A 329 -5.84 -17.71 10.61
C GLU A 329 -7.34 -17.41 10.81
N GLU A 330 -7.98 -18.08 11.78
CA GLU A 330 -9.37 -17.85 12.17
C GLU A 330 -9.57 -16.43 12.71
N ASP A 331 -8.70 -15.97 13.62
CA ASP A 331 -8.75 -14.64 14.21
C ASP A 331 -8.51 -13.55 13.16
N LEU A 332 -7.67 -13.84 12.16
CA LEU A 332 -7.35 -12.92 11.06
C LEU A 332 -8.49 -12.80 10.03
N THR A 333 -9.36 -13.80 9.91
CA THR A 333 -10.43 -13.83 8.88
C THR A 333 -11.80 -13.38 9.39
N GLU A 334 -12.07 -13.52 10.69
CA GLU A 334 -13.39 -13.28 11.27
C GLU A 334 -13.54 -11.92 11.98
N ALA A 335 -12.46 -11.34 12.50
CA ALA A 335 -12.53 -10.22 13.44
C ALA A 335 -12.61 -8.81 12.80
N GLY A 336 -12.31 -8.66 11.51
CA GLY A 336 -12.27 -7.33 10.85
C GLY A 336 -11.22 -6.41 11.46
N LEU A 337 -9.95 -6.78 11.34
CA LEU A 337 -8.84 -6.10 12.01
C LEU A 337 -8.53 -4.73 11.40
N THR A 338 -8.19 -3.79 12.26
CA THR A 338 -7.52 -2.54 11.88
C THR A 338 -6.05 -2.67 12.22
N VAL A 339 -5.20 -2.76 11.19
CA VAL A 339 -3.76 -2.97 11.34
C VAL A 339 -3.02 -1.68 11.02
N PHE A 340 -2.28 -1.17 11.99
CA PHE A 340 -1.34 -0.07 11.79
C PHE A 340 0.05 -0.63 11.54
N THR A 341 0.68 -0.17 10.48
CA THR A 341 2.00 -0.65 10.06
C THR A 341 3.07 0.41 10.25
N THR A 342 4.31 0.01 10.07
CA THR A 342 5.49 0.87 10.15
C THR A 342 5.83 1.57 8.83
N LEU A 343 5.04 1.37 7.76
CA LEU A 343 5.31 1.96 6.45
C LEU A 343 5.26 3.49 6.49
N ASP A 344 6.34 4.14 6.08
CA ASP A 344 6.36 5.57 5.75
C ASP A 344 6.07 5.74 4.24
N PRO A 345 4.87 6.22 3.85
CA PRO A 345 4.49 6.31 2.44
C PRO A 345 5.38 7.24 1.62
N LEU A 346 5.90 8.31 2.23
CA LEU A 346 6.78 9.26 1.55
C LEU A 346 8.16 8.66 1.29
N LEU A 347 8.71 7.95 2.29
CA LEU A 347 9.98 7.25 2.16
C LEU A 347 9.90 6.14 1.12
N GLN A 348 8.81 5.37 1.13
CA GLN A 348 8.52 4.34 0.15
C GLN A 348 8.51 4.89 -1.29
N GLU A 349 7.79 5.99 -1.52
CA GLU A 349 7.71 6.63 -2.84
C GLU A 349 9.08 7.13 -3.32
N LYS A 350 9.87 7.74 -2.43
CA LYS A 350 11.23 8.17 -2.75
C LYS A 350 12.16 6.99 -3.08
N ALA A 351 12.05 5.91 -2.32
CA ALA A 351 12.82 4.70 -2.58
C ALA A 351 12.44 4.05 -3.92
N GLU A 352 11.15 4.02 -4.26
CA GLU A 352 10.67 3.54 -5.58
C GLU A 352 11.20 4.41 -6.73
N ALA A 353 11.15 5.73 -6.57
CA ALA A 353 11.67 6.66 -7.57
C ALA A 353 13.18 6.49 -7.77
N ALA A 354 13.94 6.35 -6.67
CA ALA A 354 15.38 6.14 -6.71
C ALA A 354 15.76 4.82 -7.39
N LEU A 355 15.12 3.71 -7.01
CA LEU A 355 15.32 2.40 -7.63
C LEU A 355 15.01 2.43 -9.13
N THR A 356 13.86 3.03 -9.49
CA THR A 356 13.44 3.14 -10.89
C THR A 356 14.44 3.95 -11.72
N ALA A 357 14.94 5.07 -11.19
CA ALA A 357 15.91 5.91 -11.85
C ALA A 357 17.24 5.16 -12.06
N GLU A 358 17.72 4.45 -11.03
CA GLU A 358 18.95 3.69 -11.11
C GLU A 358 18.86 2.53 -12.12
N LEU A 359 17.78 1.75 -12.09
CA LEU A 359 17.57 0.66 -13.04
C LEU A 359 17.47 1.16 -14.49
N LYS A 360 16.83 2.31 -14.73
CA LYS A 360 16.82 2.96 -16.05
C LYS A 360 18.22 3.40 -16.49
N ARG A 361 19.03 3.91 -15.55
CA ARG A 361 20.42 4.28 -15.83
C ARG A 361 21.26 3.06 -16.22
N GLN A 362 21.06 1.93 -15.55
CA GLN A 362 21.72 0.67 -15.86
C GLN A 362 21.29 0.11 -17.23
N ASP A 363 19.99 0.11 -17.54
CA ASP A 363 19.47 -0.31 -18.85
C ASP A 363 20.04 0.52 -20.01
N GLY A 364 20.32 1.80 -19.78
CA GLY A 364 20.97 2.68 -20.76
C GLY A 364 22.49 2.49 -20.88
N SER A 365 23.10 1.63 -20.07
CA SER A 365 24.52 1.35 -20.14
C SER A 365 24.85 0.49 -21.36
N LYS A 366 26.12 0.57 -21.85
CA LYS A 366 26.60 -0.27 -22.96
C LYS A 366 26.86 -1.73 -22.57
N ARG A 367 26.66 -2.10 -21.31
CA ARG A 367 26.83 -3.48 -20.82
C ARG A 367 25.54 -4.25 -21.03
N GLU A 368 25.53 -5.24 -21.90
CA GLU A 368 24.36 -6.11 -22.14
C GLU A 368 23.86 -6.79 -20.86
N GLU A 369 24.77 -7.17 -19.97
CA GLU A 369 24.48 -7.78 -18.67
C GLU A 369 23.70 -6.86 -17.72
N ALA A 370 23.66 -5.56 -17.97
CA ALA A 370 22.93 -4.58 -17.17
C ALA A 370 21.45 -4.42 -17.60
N HIS A 371 21.05 -5.02 -18.72
CA HIS A 371 19.69 -4.91 -19.23
C HIS A 371 18.76 -5.88 -18.50
N GLY A 372 17.59 -5.39 -18.09
CA GLY A 372 16.59 -6.19 -17.41
C GLY A 372 16.94 -6.57 -15.97
N LEU A 373 17.89 -5.85 -15.34
CA LEU A 373 18.20 -6.05 -13.93
C LEU A 373 16.97 -5.85 -13.05
N GLU A 374 16.87 -6.66 -12.02
CA GLU A 374 15.94 -6.48 -10.91
C GLU A 374 16.63 -5.78 -9.74
N GLY A 375 15.87 -5.11 -8.90
CA GLY A 375 16.40 -4.41 -7.74
C GLY A 375 15.46 -4.52 -6.55
N VAL A 376 16.05 -4.41 -5.36
CA VAL A 376 15.33 -4.49 -4.07
C VAL A 376 15.78 -3.32 -3.21
N VAL A 377 14.84 -2.80 -2.41
CA VAL A 377 15.15 -1.84 -1.34
C VAL A 377 14.43 -2.29 -0.08
N VAL A 378 15.16 -2.33 1.04
CA VAL A 378 14.63 -2.51 2.39
C VAL A 378 15.18 -1.37 3.24
N VAL A 379 14.31 -0.58 3.85
CA VAL A 379 14.69 0.52 4.74
C VAL A 379 14.23 0.19 6.14
N THR A 380 15.14 0.27 7.11
CA THR A 380 14.87 -0.06 8.50
C THR A 380 15.24 1.09 9.43
N SER A 381 14.57 1.17 10.59
CA SER A 381 14.94 2.01 11.72
C SER A 381 15.82 1.18 12.67
N PRO A 382 17.10 1.50 12.84
CA PRO A 382 18.00 0.69 13.67
C PRO A 382 17.52 0.54 15.12
N GLN A 383 17.00 1.61 15.71
CA GLN A 383 16.60 1.66 17.12
C GLN A 383 15.34 0.84 17.41
N THR A 384 14.38 0.82 16.48
CA THR A 384 13.07 0.20 16.69
C THR A 384 12.90 -1.12 15.96
N GLY A 385 13.75 -1.44 14.98
CA GLY A 385 13.60 -2.58 14.08
C GLY A 385 12.46 -2.42 13.05
N GLU A 386 11.86 -1.24 12.96
CA GLU A 386 10.77 -0.98 12.03
C GLU A 386 11.24 -1.01 10.57
N VAL A 387 10.53 -1.76 9.73
CA VAL A 387 10.69 -1.71 8.27
C VAL A 387 9.80 -0.59 7.76
N THR A 388 10.42 0.54 7.38
CA THR A 388 9.69 1.76 7.00
C THR A 388 9.45 1.88 5.49
N ALA A 389 10.19 1.12 4.67
CA ALA A 389 9.91 0.97 3.23
C ALA A 389 10.43 -0.38 2.72
N MET A 390 9.72 -0.98 1.74
CA MET A 390 10.13 -2.23 1.10
C MET A 390 9.71 -2.27 -0.36
N ILE A 391 10.67 -2.59 -1.24
CA ILE A 391 10.45 -2.80 -2.67
C ILE A 391 11.01 -4.16 -3.06
N GLY A 392 10.16 -5.04 -3.59
CA GLY A 392 10.48 -6.42 -3.89
C GLY A 392 10.93 -6.71 -5.33
N GLY A 393 11.03 -5.68 -6.19
CA GLY A 393 11.44 -5.85 -7.58
C GLY A 393 11.37 -4.56 -8.38
N ARG A 394 11.78 -4.62 -9.64
CA ARG A 394 11.78 -3.51 -10.60
C ARG A 394 10.42 -2.81 -10.72
N LEU A 395 9.34 -3.58 -10.70
CA LEU A 395 7.97 -3.08 -10.77
C LEU A 395 7.35 -3.12 -9.37
N ALA A 396 7.57 -2.09 -8.58
CA ALA A 396 7.19 -1.99 -7.17
C ALA A 396 5.70 -2.24 -6.90
N SER A 397 4.83 -1.92 -7.86
CA SER A 397 3.36 -2.04 -7.73
C SER A 397 2.79 -3.37 -8.23
N MET A 398 3.63 -4.31 -8.67
CA MET A 398 3.15 -5.62 -9.14
C MET A 398 3.25 -6.69 -8.05
N ASP A 399 2.17 -7.44 -7.87
CA ASP A 399 2.21 -8.69 -7.13
C ASP A 399 3.07 -9.72 -7.86
N GLY A 400 3.79 -10.54 -7.10
CA GLY A 400 4.63 -11.57 -7.66
C GLY A 400 5.71 -12.01 -6.68
N PHE A 401 6.81 -12.53 -7.23
CA PHE A 401 7.95 -12.97 -6.43
C PHE A 401 8.59 -11.79 -5.67
N ASN A 402 8.47 -11.82 -4.35
CA ASN A 402 9.01 -10.79 -3.46
C ASN A 402 10.49 -11.04 -3.19
N ARG A 403 11.35 -10.42 -3.99
CA ARG A 403 12.79 -10.62 -3.87
C ARG A 403 13.36 -10.11 -2.55
N ALA A 404 12.69 -9.17 -1.88
CA ALA A 404 13.13 -8.68 -0.58
C ALA A 404 13.09 -9.79 0.49
N LEU A 405 12.11 -10.69 0.40
CA LEU A 405 11.90 -11.78 1.36
C LEU A 405 12.41 -13.14 0.88
N ASP A 406 12.31 -13.41 -0.43
CA ASP A 406 12.45 -14.77 -0.96
C ASP A 406 13.68 -15.00 -1.85
N ALA A 407 14.30 -13.94 -2.39
CA ALA A 407 15.50 -14.10 -3.21
C ALA A 407 16.73 -14.31 -2.34
N ARG A 408 17.27 -15.52 -2.36
CA ARG A 408 18.52 -15.85 -1.66
C ARG A 408 19.68 -15.76 -2.64
N ARG A 409 20.74 -15.05 -2.25
CA ARG A 409 21.95 -14.86 -3.05
C ARG A 409 23.16 -14.79 -2.13
N PRO A 410 24.35 -15.20 -2.63
CA PRO A 410 25.60 -14.98 -1.91
C PRO A 410 25.78 -13.50 -1.59
N ILE A 411 26.01 -13.21 -0.29
CA ILE A 411 26.13 -11.81 0.17
C ILE A 411 27.51 -11.19 -0.14
N GLY A 412 28.47 -11.99 -0.53
CA GLY A 412 29.81 -11.53 -0.88
C GLY A 412 30.47 -10.73 0.25
N SER A 413 31.12 -9.64 -0.10
CA SER A 413 31.86 -8.81 0.86
C SER A 413 31.03 -8.18 1.97
N LEU A 414 29.69 -8.30 1.95
CA LEU A 414 28.85 -7.92 3.09
C LEU A 414 29.08 -8.83 4.31
N ALA A 415 29.69 -10.01 4.16
CA ALA A 415 30.07 -10.86 5.28
C ALA A 415 31.31 -10.35 6.03
N LYS A 416 32.17 -9.55 5.40
CA LYS A 416 33.46 -9.16 6.00
C LYS A 416 33.34 -8.39 7.32
N PRO A 417 32.44 -7.41 7.48
CA PRO A 417 32.25 -6.76 8.79
C PRO A 417 32.01 -7.73 9.93
N LEU A 418 31.32 -8.86 9.66
CA LEU A 418 31.04 -9.88 10.66
C LEU A 418 32.33 -10.65 11.06
N VAL A 419 33.17 -10.95 10.09
CA VAL A 419 34.48 -11.57 10.33
C VAL A 419 35.34 -10.68 11.22
N TYR A 420 35.42 -9.39 10.88
CA TYR A 420 36.20 -8.43 11.69
C TYR A 420 35.61 -8.20 13.06
N LEU A 421 34.27 -8.19 13.20
CA LEU A 421 33.60 -8.12 14.49
C LEU A 421 33.96 -9.34 15.36
N ALA A 422 33.84 -10.56 14.79
CA ALA A 422 34.22 -11.79 15.47
C ALA A 422 35.67 -11.74 15.98
N ALA A 423 36.60 -11.21 15.17
CA ALA A 423 37.99 -11.04 15.59
C ALA A 423 38.16 -10.04 16.74
N LEU A 424 37.53 -8.87 16.65
CA LEU A 424 37.60 -7.83 17.68
C LEU A 424 37.00 -8.29 19.03
N GLU A 425 35.93 -9.07 19.00
CA GLU A 425 35.26 -9.64 20.17
C GLU A 425 36.14 -10.64 20.93
N THR A 426 37.15 -11.24 20.29
CA THR A 426 38.11 -12.09 21.01
C THR A 426 38.94 -11.31 22.02
N GLY A 427 39.07 -10.00 21.88
CA GLY A 427 40.00 -9.15 22.63
C GLY A 427 41.47 -9.31 22.23
N ALA A 428 41.78 -10.26 21.34
CA ALA A 428 43.17 -10.47 20.84
C ALA A 428 43.52 -9.49 19.72
N PHE A 429 42.53 -8.93 19.05
CA PHE A 429 42.73 -8.01 17.93
C PHE A 429 42.17 -6.63 18.24
N THR A 430 42.80 -5.63 17.63
CA THR A 430 42.35 -4.22 17.63
C THR A 430 42.27 -3.72 16.19
N PRO A 431 41.64 -2.60 15.90
CA PRO A 431 41.64 -2.01 14.56
C PRO A 431 43.04 -1.77 13.97
N ALA A 432 44.05 -1.59 14.82
CA ALA A 432 45.44 -1.40 14.43
C ALA A 432 46.27 -2.70 14.34
N SER A 433 45.70 -3.84 14.72
CA SER A 433 46.41 -5.14 14.61
C SER A 433 46.74 -5.45 13.16
N ILE A 434 47.93 -6.03 12.95
CA ILE A 434 48.45 -6.41 11.64
C ILE A 434 47.92 -7.80 11.28
N VAL A 435 47.39 -7.94 10.08
CA VAL A 435 46.98 -9.20 9.44
C VAL A 435 47.73 -9.39 8.12
N GLN A 436 47.90 -10.64 7.70
CA GLN A 436 48.66 -10.95 6.49
C GLN A 436 47.70 -10.99 5.28
N ASP A 437 47.95 -10.11 4.31
CA ASP A 437 47.25 -10.16 3.02
C ASP A 437 48.10 -11.00 2.02
N GLU A 438 48.26 -12.28 2.37
CA GLU A 438 49.07 -13.24 1.62
C GLU A 438 48.22 -14.45 1.18
N PRO A 439 48.62 -15.15 0.11
CA PRO A 439 47.93 -16.35 -0.36
C PRO A 439 47.70 -17.37 0.75
N VAL A 440 46.49 -17.84 0.85
CA VAL A 440 46.07 -18.90 1.79
C VAL A 440 45.50 -20.07 1.01
N GLN A 441 45.89 -21.28 1.41
CA GLN A 441 45.37 -22.53 0.86
C GLN A 441 44.83 -23.41 1.98
N LEU A 442 43.57 -23.84 1.85
CA LEU A 442 42.97 -24.76 2.78
C LEU A 442 42.42 -25.97 2.04
N LYS A 443 42.83 -27.18 2.43
CA LYS A 443 42.31 -28.42 1.87
C LYS A 443 40.98 -28.75 2.56
N LEU A 444 39.91 -28.79 1.77
CA LEU A 444 38.58 -29.13 2.25
C LEU A 444 38.40 -30.66 2.47
N PRO A 445 37.43 -31.09 3.30
CA PRO A 445 37.17 -32.53 3.52
C PRO A 445 36.87 -33.32 2.25
N ASN A 446 36.31 -32.66 1.20
CA ASN A 446 36.05 -33.28 -0.11
C ASN A 446 37.27 -33.35 -1.02
N GLY A 447 38.45 -32.96 -0.52
CA GLY A 447 39.71 -32.96 -1.25
C GLY A 447 39.96 -31.74 -2.17
N GLN A 448 39.00 -30.84 -2.29
CA GLN A 448 39.19 -29.58 -3.02
C GLN A 448 40.08 -28.61 -2.23
N LEU A 449 40.80 -27.75 -2.95
CA LEU A 449 41.55 -26.66 -2.35
C LEU A 449 40.72 -25.37 -2.40
N TRP A 450 40.59 -24.72 -1.24
CA TRP A 450 40.05 -23.37 -1.17
C TRP A 450 41.22 -22.37 -1.23
N GLU A 451 41.27 -21.60 -2.31
CA GLU A 451 42.33 -20.64 -2.62
C GLU A 451 41.71 -19.31 -3.04
N PRO A 452 41.34 -18.45 -2.11
CA PRO A 452 40.81 -17.12 -2.45
C PRO A 452 41.90 -16.24 -3.07
N ASN A 453 41.47 -15.24 -3.81
CA ASN A 453 42.32 -14.19 -4.34
C ASN A 453 41.70 -12.81 -4.09
N ASN A 454 42.53 -11.78 -3.96
CA ASN A 454 42.07 -10.40 -4.03
C ASN A 454 41.51 -10.09 -5.43
N PHE A 455 40.65 -9.08 -5.53
CA PHE A 455 40.02 -8.70 -6.80
C PHE A 455 41.06 -8.34 -7.88
N ASP A 456 42.15 -7.65 -7.48
CA ASP A 456 43.27 -7.25 -8.34
C ASP A 456 44.33 -8.35 -8.51
N LYS A 457 44.12 -9.53 -7.90
CA LYS A 457 45.04 -10.69 -7.86
C LYS A 457 46.42 -10.36 -7.27
N ARG A 458 46.53 -9.36 -6.40
CA ARG A 458 47.78 -8.97 -5.72
C ARG A 458 47.66 -9.28 -4.22
N SER A 459 48.82 -9.59 -3.62
CA SER A 459 48.96 -9.59 -2.16
C SER A 459 49.71 -8.31 -1.73
N ASN A 460 49.32 -7.80 -0.57
CA ASN A 460 49.86 -6.55 -0.03
C ASN A 460 50.80 -6.79 1.17
N GLY A 461 51.00 -8.05 1.60
CA GLY A 461 51.77 -8.38 2.78
C GLY A 461 51.07 -7.95 4.07
N PRO A 462 51.80 -7.48 5.09
CA PRO A 462 51.19 -7.05 6.36
C PRO A 462 50.38 -5.76 6.19
N VAL A 463 49.12 -5.79 6.57
CA VAL A 463 48.18 -4.65 6.54
C VAL A 463 47.45 -4.55 7.89
N THR A 464 46.95 -3.38 8.23
CA THR A 464 46.10 -3.25 9.43
C THR A 464 44.68 -3.79 9.16
N ILE A 465 43.98 -4.20 10.23
CA ILE A 465 42.57 -4.61 10.16
C ILE A 465 41.73 -3.52 9.51
N VAL A 466 41.90 -2.25 9.88
CA VAL A 466 41.18 -1.12 9.27
C VAL A 466 41.44 -1.04 7.77
N GLU A 467 42.68 -1.17 7.34
CA GLU A 467 43.04 -1.15 5.91
C GLU A 467 42.45 -2.34 5.17
N ALA A 468 42.53 -3.55 5.74
CA ALA A 468 42.01 -4.78 5.17
C ALA A 468 40.48 -4.69 4.94
N LEU A 469 39.72 -4.17 5.93
CA LEU A 469 38.28 -3.95 5.79
C LEU A 469 37.95 -2.85 4.79
N THR A 470 38.63 -1.69 4.90
CA THR A 470 38.37 -0.52 4.03
C THR A 470 38.63 -0.84 2.55
N ARG A 471 39.69 -1.58 2.25
CA ARG A 471 40.02 -2.03 0.88
C ARG A 471 39.31 -3.32 0.48
N SER A 472 38.55 -3.92 1.41
CA SER A 472 37.83 -5.19 1.18
C SER A 472 38.74 -6.31 0.69
N LEU A 473 39.92 -6.48 1.33
CA LEU A 473 40.90 -7.49 0.95
C LEU A 473 40.45 -8.90 1.31
N ASN A 474 40.43 -9.82 0.35
CA ASN A 474 39.98 -11.19 0.55
C ASN A 474 40.97 -12.05 1.30
N LEU A 475 42.27 -11.91 0.96
CA LEU A 475 43.35 -12.69 1.55
C LEU A 475 43.50 -12.35 3.04
N ALA A 476 43.56 -11.06 3.38
CA ALA A 476 43.63 -10.62 4.76
C ALA A 476 42.43 -11.08 5.57
N THR A 477 41.20 -10.98 5.00
CA THR A 477 39.96 -11.46 5.67
C THR A 477 40.00 -12.97 5.89
N GLY A 478 40.43 -13.75 4.90
CA GLY A 478 40.53 -15.20 4.97
C GLY A 478 41.57 -15.65 6.04
N ASN A 479 42.74 -15.06 6.04
CA ASN A 479 43.78 -15.36 7.05
C ASN A 479 43.33 -15.04 8.46
N LEU A 480 42.76 -13.85 8.70
CA LEU A 480 42.22 -13.45 9.99
C LEU A 480 41.11 -14.40 10.47
N ALA A 481 40.19 -14.73 9.58
CA ALA A 481 39.03 -15.56 9.94
C ALA A 481 39.43 -17.01 10.26
N LEU A 482 40.45 -17.55 9.61
CA LEU A 482 40.98 -18.88 9.94
C LEU A 482 41.68 -18.88 11.33
N GLU A 483 42.27 -17.77 11.73
CA GLU A 483 42.87 -17.60 13.07
C GLU A 483 41.77 -17.45 14.14
N VAL A 484 40.68 -16.78 13.84
CA VAL A 484 39.52 -16.58 14.74
C VAL A 484 38.70 -17.85 14.93
N GLY A 485 38.55 -18.65 13.87
CA GLY A 485 37.72 -19.85 13.82
C GLY A 485 36.42 -19.65 13.04
N LEU A 486 36.04 -20.66 12.24
CA LEU A 486 34.83 -20.65 11.41
C LEU A 486 33.57 -20.64 12.27
N ASP A 487 33.55 -21.40 13.35
CA ASP A 487 32.48 -21.50 14.34
C ASP A 487 32.13 -20.16 14.96
N ARG A 488 33.16 -19.38 15.36
CA ARG A 488 32.96 -18.06 15.93
C ARG A 488 32.37 -17.07 14.90
N VAL A 489 32.85 -17.10 13.67
CA VAL A 489 32.28 -16.26 12.60
C VAL A 489 30.83 -16.68 12.33
N ALA A 490 30.53 -17.97 12.27
CA ALA A 490 29.17 -18.46 12.08
C ALA A 490 28.25 -18.04 13.24
N GLN A 491 28.75 -18.08 14.49
CA GLN A 491 28.01 -17.60 15.66
C GLN A 491 27.71 -16.09 15.57
N THR A 492 28.65 -15.28 15.06
CA THR A 492 28.45 -13.84 14.89
C THR A 492 27.28 -13.53 13.95
N PHE A 493 27.02 -14.36 12.93
CA PHE A 493 25.82 -14.22 12.10
C PHE A 493 24.53 -14.38 12.90
N GLN A 494 24.48 -15.37 13.80
CA GLN A 494 23.30 -15.58 14.69
C GLN A 494 23.14 -14.45 15.70
N ASP A 495 24.22 -14.01 16.33
CA ASP A 495 24.20 -12.93 17.32
C ASP A 495 23.69 -11.64 16.71
N LEU A 496 24.00 -11.37 15.43
CA LEU A 496 23.49 -10.23 14.69
C LEU A 496 22.06 -10.42 14.16
N GLY A 497 21.45 -11.58 14.34
CA GLY A 497 20.03 -11.80 14.11
C GLY A 497 19.64 -12.77 13.00
N LEU A 498 20.60 -13.51 12.43
CA LEU A 498 20.26 -14.64 11.58
C LEU A 498 19.63 -15.77 12.41
N GLU A 499 18.54 -16.38 11.94
CA GLU A 499 17.85 -17.44 12.69
C GLU A 499 18.71 -18.70 12.83
N GLU A 500 19.38 -19.09 11.75
CA GLU A 500 20.26 -20.25 11.71
C GLU A 500 21.69 -19.83 11.33
N ALA A 501 22.68 -20.37 12.02
CA ALA A 501 24.08 -20.15 11.65
C ALA A 501 24.35 -20.68 10.23
N PRO A 502 25.13 -19.95 9.41
CA PRO A 502 25.53 -20.47 8.14
C PRO A 502 26.46 -21.69 8.31
N PRO A 503 26.47 -22.61 7.33
CA PRO A 503 27.40 -23.74 7.35
C PRO A 503 28.86 -23.28 7.44
N GLU A 504 29.65 -23.95 8.27
CA GLU A 504 31.06 -23.62 8.57
C GLU A 504 32.01 -24.00 7.42
N TYR A 505 31.76 -23.49 6.20
CA TYR A 505 32.67 -23.64 5.09
C TYR A 505 33.57 -22.39 4.97
N PRO A 506 34.85 -22.53 4.62
CA PRO A 506 35.76 -21.41 4.45
C PRO A 506 35.27 -20.34 3.48
N SER A 507 34.50 -20.71 2.47
CA SER A 507 33.89 -19.77 1.53
C SER A 507 32.85 -18.83 2.17
N MET A 508 32.28 -19.20 3.35
CA MET A 508 31.41 -18.34 4.16
C MET A 508 32.10 -17.03 4.54
N LEU A 509 33.41 -17.10 4.84
CA LEU A 509 34.24 -15.96 5.23
C LEU A 509 34.28 -14.83 4.21
N LEU A 510 34.05 -15.17 2.94
CA LEU A 510 33.98 -14.24 1.81
C LEU A 510 32.56 -14.06 1.28
N GLY A 511 31.58 -14.52 2.07
CA GLY A 511 30.17 -14.32 1.80
C GLY A 511 29.54 -15.26 0.78
N ALA A 512 30.09 -16.48 0.61
CA ALA A 512 29.36 -17.56 -0.06
C ALA A 512 28.27 -18.14 0.88
N VAL A 513 27.41 -17.23 1.35
CA VAL A 513 26.26 -17.50 2.20
C VAL A 513 25.04 -16.90 1.50
N ASP A 514 24.09 -17.75 1.16
CA ASP A 514 22.87 -17.32 0.49
C ASP A 514 21.88 -16.76 1.51
N LEU A 515 21.74 -15.43 1.55
CA LEU A 515 20.76 -14.72 2.38
C LEU A 515 19.78 -13.92 1.52
N SER A 516 18.60 -13.73 2.06
CA SER A 516 17.62 -12.79 1.51
C SER A 516 17.96 -11.35 1.92
N PRO A 517 17.52 -10.33 1.17
CA PRO A 517 17.75 -8.93 1.53
C PRO A 517 17.23 -8.55 2.91
N ILE A 518 16.13 -9.15 3.37
CA ILE A 518 15.59 -8.88 4.73
C ILE A 518 16.49 -9.46 5.82
N GLU A 519 17.08 -10.64 5.62
CA GLU A 519 18.05 -11.24 6.55
C GLU A 519 19.32 -10.37 6.63
N VAL A 520 19.83 -9.88 5.49
CA VAL A 520 20.94 -8.93 5.47
C VAL A 520 20.57 -7.63 6.17
N ALA A 521 19.36 -7.11 5.95
CA ALA A 521 18.87 -5.92 6.63
C ALA A 521 18.82 -6.11 8.15
N GLN A 522 18.41 -7.28 8.64
CA GLN A 522 18.43 -7.59 10.08
C GLN A 522 19.85 -7.50 10.67
N ILE A 523 20.81 -8.13 10.03
CA ILE A 523 22.23 -8.11 10.45
C ILE A 523 22.74 -6.68 10.54
N TYR A 524 22.54 -5.91 9.46
CA TYR A 524 23.04 -4.54 9.39
C TYR A 524 22.26 -3.56 10.29
N THR A 525 21.00 -3.83 10.58
CA THR A 525 20.22 -3.07 11.57
C THR A 525 20.81 -3.25 12.96
N THR A 526 21.19 -4.48 13.33
CA THR A 526 21.85 -4.77 14.61
C THR A 526 23.21 -4.07 14.72
N LEU A 527 24.03 -4.11 13.65
CA LEU A 527 25.30 -3.38 13.59
C LEU A 527 25.11 -1.86 13.76
N ALA A 528 24.15 -1.29 13.03
CA ALA A 528 23.85 0.14 13.08
C ALA A 528 23.28 0.60 14.44
N ASN A 529 22.68 -0.33 15.18
CA ASN A 529 22.16 -0.09 16.53
C ASN A 529 23.20 -0.38 17.64
N GLY A 530 24.50 -0.38 17.31
CA GLY A 530 25.57 -0.60 18.28
C GLY A 530 25.60 -2.01 18.87
N GLY A 531 25.11 -3.02 18.14
CA GLY A 531 25.02 -4.40 18.58
C GLY A 531 23.70 -4.78 19.28
N PHE A 532 22.81 -3.82 19.54
CA PHE A 532 21.50 -4.13 20.11
C PHE A 532 20.56 -4.67 19.02
N ARG A 533 20.17 -5.93 19.17
CA ARG A 533 19.27 -6.60 18.24
C ARG A 533 17.83 -6.13 18.44
N SER A 534 17.28 -5.46 17.46
CA SER A 534 15.85 -5.17 17.32
C SER A 534 15.28 -6.02 16.17
N PRO A 535 14.40 -7.01 16.44
CA PRO A 535 13.80 -7.81 15.38
C PRO A 535 13.06 -6.93 14.37
N LEU A 536 13.22 -7.21 13.08
CA LEU A 536 12.55 -6.44 12.03
C LEU A 536 11.05 -6.67 12.07
N ARG A 537 10.30 -5.59 12.13
CA ARG A 537 8.83 -5.59 12.20
C ARG A 537 8.20 -4.63 11.21
N ALA A 538 6.99 -4.99 10.77
CA ALA A 538 6.15 -4.16 9.90
C ALA A 538 4.82 -3.78 10.59
N VAL A 539 4.54 -4.38 11.76
CA VAL A 539 3.34 -4.16 12.56
C VAL A 539 3.72 -3.83 13.99
#